data_923a3a5b2957f685e4aeecca355a15e3
#
_entry.id   923a3a5b2957f685e4aeecca355a15e3
#
_cell.length_a   1.000
_cell.length_b   1.000
_cell.length_c   1.000
_cell.angle_alpha   90.00
_cell.angle_beta   90.00
_cell.angle_gamma   90.00
#
_symmetry.space_group_name_H-M   'P 1'
#
loop_
_entity.id
_entity.type
_entity.pdbx_description
1 polymer ?
#
loop_
_entity_poly.entity_id
_entity_poly.type
_entity_poly.pdbx_seq_one_letter_code
_entity_poly.pdbx_strand_id
1 'polypeptide(L)'
;VVEHSGDKFMTHVKCSEARAFYGFQIAKEHIHSEMYSLLIETYIKDKDEKNKLFTAVDNFNCIKKKAEWAIKWIESEDNESFAERLVAFAAIEGIFFSGAFCSIYWIKKRGLMPGLTFSNELISRDEALHTEFAVLLYNKLTHKLTQERIYEIITDAVDIEKNFITDALPCRLIGMNCKLMKEYIEFVADRLLLQLGYEKYYNTTNPFSFMELISLEGKTNFFEKRVGEYALATKTNTVNAFSFDTIF
;
A
#
# COMPACT_ATOMS: atom_id res chain seq x y z
N VAL A 1 6.45 -11.18 4.23
CA VAL A 1 6.47 -11.46 2.77
C VAL A 1 7.27 -10.39 2.06
N VAL A 2 6.97 -9.11 2.25
CA VAL A 2 7.67 -7.98 1.59
C VAL A 2 9.14 -7.88 2.01
N GLU A 3 9.45 -8.05 3.30
CA GLU A 3 10.82 -8.11 3.83
C GLU A 3 11.69 -9.15 3.08
N HIS A 4 11.13 -10.33 2.86
CA HIS A 4 11.83 -11.42 2.17
C HIS A 4 12.10 -11.12 0.69
N SER A 5 11.23 -10.31 0.07
CA SER A 5 11.43 -9.85 -1.31
C SER A 5 12.66 -8.93 -1.44
N GLY A 6 12.79 -7.96 -0.52
CA GLY A 6 13.92 -7.05 -0.50
C GLY A 6 15.27 -7.76 -0.35
N ASP A 7 15.35 -8.76 0.53
CA ASP A 7 16.55 -9.58 0.72
C ASP A 7 16.96 -10.31 -0.56
N LYS A 8 16.02 -10.95 -1.26
CA LYS A 8 16.31 -11.64 -2.53
C LYS A 8 16.75 -10.68 -3.62
N PHE A 9 16.09 -9.53 -3.79
CA PHE A 9 16.52 -8.53 -4.78
C PHE A 9 17.91 -7.98 -4.47
N MET A 10 18.25 -7.77 -3.21
CA MET A 10 19.57 -7.29 -2.79
C MET A 10 20.68 -8.26 -3.21
N THR A 11 20.43 -9.57 -3.26
CA THR A 11 21.42 -10.56 -3.71
C THR A 11 21.65 -10.53 -5.23
N HIS A 12 20.66 -10.17 -6.03
CA HIS A 12 20.73 -10.14 -7.49
C HIS A 12 21.29 -8.82 -8.04
N VAL A 13 21.23 -7.74 -7.27
CA VAL A 13 21.67 -6.41 -7.72
C VAL A 13 23.11 -6.17 -7.29
N LYS A 14 23.99 -5.88 -8.28
CA LYS A 14 25.43 -5.62 -8.03
C LYS A 14 25.76 -4.17 -7.72
N CYS A 15 24.87 -3.23 -8.10
CA CYS A 15 25.05 -1.80 -7.88
C CYS A 15 24.93 -1.48 -6.37
N SER A 16 25.94 -0.79 -5.82
CA SER A 16 26.01 -0.45 -4.40
C SER A 16 24.87 0.43 -3.96
N GLU A 17 24.45 1.38 -4.79
CA GLU A 17 23.35 2.30 -4.50
C GLU A 17 22.01 1.57 -4.43
N ALA A 18 21.77 0.62 -5.34
CA ALA A 18 20.54 -0.17 -5.31
C ALA A 18 20.50 -1.11 -4.09
N ARG A 19 21.66 -1.70 -3.72
CA ARG A 19 21.74 -2.50 -2.49
C ARG A 19 21.49 -1.67 -1.23
N ALA A 20 22.02 -0.45 -1.19
CA ALA A 20 21.77 0.48 -0.10
C ALA A 20 20.27 0.83 0.00
N PHE A 21 19.62 1.08 -1.15
CA PHE A 21 18.17 1.33 -1.18
C PHE A 21 17.37 0.16 -0.59
N TYR A 22 17.64 -1.07 -1.04
CA TYR A 22 16.95 -2.25 -0.47
C TYR A 22 17.20 -2.43 1.03
N GLY A 23 18.39 -2.12 1.52
CA GLY A 23 18.67 -2.12 2.96
C GLY A 23 17.79 -1.14 3.73
N PHE A 24 17.57 0.07 3.21
CA PHE A 24 16.63 1.04 3.77
C PHE A 24 15.17 0.61 3.66
N GLN A 25 14.79 0.02 2.52
CA GLN A 25 13.43 -0.53 2.32
C GLN A 25 13.12 -1.58 3.37
N ILE A 26 13.99 -2.57 3.57
CA ILE A 26 13.82 -3.61 4.59
C ILE A 26 13.66 -2.98 6.00
N ALA A 27 14.50 -2.00 6.34
CA ALA A 27 14.40 -1.31 7.61
C ALA A 27 13.05 -0.58 7.77
N LYS A 28 12.51 0.02 6.70
CA LYS A 28 11.19 0.66 6.69
C LYS A 28 10.06 -0.34 6.86
N GLU A 29 10.14 -1.49 6.21
CA GLU A 29 9.16 -2.57 6.36
C GLU A 29 9.04 -3.07 7.81
N HIS A 30 10.17 -3.18 8.52
CA HIS A 30 10.15 -3.49 9.96
C HIS A 30 9.41 -2.43 10.77
N ILE A 31 9.60 -1.15 10.46
CA ILE A 31 8.87 -0.04 11.11
C ILE A 31 7.37 -0.10 10.77
N HIS A 32 7.01 -0.39 9.51
CA HIS A 32 5.61 -0.56 9.11
C HIS A 32 4.94 -1.71 9.86
N SER A 33 5.61 -2.85 9.97
CA SER A 33 5.14 -4.03 10.70
C SER A 33 4.90 -3.74 12.18
N GLU A 34 5.84 -3.05 12.85
CA GLU A 34 5.69 -2.61 14.22
C GLU A 34 4.51 -1.62 14.36
N MET A 35 4.39 -0.66 13.45
CA MET A 35 3.30 0.33 13.48
C MET A 35 1.93 -0.33 13.33
N TYR A 36 1.75 -1.26 12.40
CA TYR A 36 0.49 -1.98 12.25
C TYR A 36 0.17 -2.82 13.48
N SER A 37 1.16 -3.44 14.10
CA SER A 37 0.99 -4.17 15.35
C SER A 37 0.51 -3.25 16.47
N LEU A 38 1.10 -2.06 16.63
CA LEU A 38 0.69 -1.06 17.61
C LEU A 38 -0.72 -0.52 17.33
N LEU A 39 -1.10 -0.35 16.06
CA LEU A 39 -2.47 0.07 15.69
C LEU A 39 -3.49 -0.99 16.08
N ILE A 40 -3.24 -2.26 15.79
CA ILE A 40 -4.09 -3.39 16.21
C ILE A 40 -4.21 -3.42 17.74
N GLU A 41 -3.09 -3.34 18.45
CA GLU A 41 -3.07 -3.33 19.91
C GLU A 41 -3.87 -2.14 20.50
N THR A 42 -3.80 -0.99 19.84
CA THR A 42 -4.45 0.23 20.32
C THR A 42 -5.94 0.23 20.07
N TYR A 43 -6.38 -0.15 18.87
CA TYR A 43 -7.77 0.01 18.45
C TYR A 43 -8.63 -1.22 18.70
N ILE A 44 -8.07 -2.43 18.65
CA ILE A 44 -8.81 -3.68 18.83
C ILE A 44 -8.71 -4.11 20.31
N LYS A 45 -9.82 -4.11 21.01
CA LYS A 45 -9.86 -4.43 22.45
C LYS A 45 -10.19 -5.89 22.71
N ASP A 46 -10.99 -6.50 21.85
CA ASP A 46 -11.30 -7.92 21.95
C ASP A 46 -10.09 -8.79 21.64
N LYS A 47 -9.78 -9.74 22.51
CA LYS A 47 -8.58 -10.59 22.39
C LYS A 47 -8.69 -11.59 21.24
N ASP A 48 -9.87 -12.13 21.01
CA ASP A 48 -10.07 -13.14 19.97
C ASP A 48 -10.05 -12.50 18.60
N GLU A 49 -10.63 -11.32 18.44
CA GLU A 49 -10.55 -10.50 17.24
C GLU A 49 -9.10 -10.09 16.97
N LYS A 50 -8.37 -9.64 17.98
CA LYS A 50 -6.96 -9.28 17.87
C LYS A 50 -6.11 -10.47 17.41
N ASN A 51 -6.27 -11.63 18.00
CA ASN A 51 -5.56 -12.85 17.60
C ASN A 51 -5.85 -13.23 16.15
N LYS A 52 -7.11 -13.10 15.70
CA LYS A 52 -7.48 -13.33 14.29
C LYS A 52 -6.78 -12.37 13.33
N LEU A 53 -6.59 -11.12 13.74
CA LEU A 53 -5.89 -10.13 12.91
C LEU A 53 -4.39 -10.39 12.86
N PHE A 54 -3.75 -10.78 13.97
CA PHE A 54 -2.33 -11.15 13.98
C PHE A 54 -2.03 -12.42 13.17
N THR A 55 -3.01 -13.30 13.01
CA THR A 55 -2.94 -14.50 12.16
C THR A 55 -3.83 -14.37 10.93
N ALA A 56 -3.88 -13.15 10.35
CA ALA A 56 -4.82 -12.82 9.28
C ALA A 56 -4.69 -13.69 8.03
N VAL A 57 -3.49 -14.12 7.68
CA VAL A 57 -3.23 -15.01 6.54
C VAL A 57 -3.96 -16.35 6.68
N ASP A 58 -4.10 -16.85 7.91
CA ASP A 58 -4.79 -18.11 8.17
C ASP A 58 -6.31 -17.94 8.28
N ASN A 59 -6.77 -16.75 8.68
CA ASN A 59 -8.18 -16.51 9.01
C ASN A 59 -8.98 -15.85 7.89
N PHE A 60 -8.31 -15.16 6.95
CA PHE A 60 -8.98 -14.42 5.89
C PHE A 60 -8.49 -14.84 4.51
N ASN A 61 -9.36 -15.49 3.75
CA ASN A 61 -9.00 -16.02 2.43
C ASN A 61 -8.53 -14.94 1.44
N CYS A 62 -9.07 -13.73 1.51
CA CYS A 62 -8.63 -12.62 0.67
C CYS A 62 -7.19 -12.18 0.99
N ILE A 63 -6.77 -12.23 2.26
CA ILE A 63 -5.39 -11.95 2.68
C ILE A 63 -4.46 -13.09 2.28
N LYS A 64 -4.92 -14.33 2.47
CA LYS A 64 -4.18 -15.53 2.06
C LYS A 64 -3.82 -15.51 0.58
N LYS A 65 -4.78 -15.17 -0.29
CA LYS A 65 -4.55 -15.04 -1.74
C LYS A 65 -3.49 -14.01 -2.10
N LYS A 66 -3.45 -12.85 -1.42
CA LYS A 66 -2.38 -11.86 -1.59
C LYS A 66 -1.02 -12.42 -1.21
N ALA A 67 -0.94 -13.09 -0.05
CA ALA A 67 0.29 -13.69 0.43
C ALA A 67 0.79 -14.81 -0.50
N GLU A 68 -0.09 -15.71 -0.94
CA GLU A 68 0.24 -16.79 -1.88
C GLU A 68 0.73 -16.24 -3.22
N TRP A 69 0.09 -15.20 -3.73
CA TRP A 69 0.52 -14.54 -4.97
C TRP A 69 1.92 -13.92 -4.83
N ALA A 70 2.17 -13.20 -3.75
CA ALA A 70 3.47 -12.60 -3.49
C ALA A 70 4.57 -13.67 -3.31
N ILE A 71 4.29 -14.73 -2.55
CA ILE A 71 5.23 -15.85 -2.33
C ILE A 71 5.57 -16.52 -3.66
N LYS A 72 4.57 -16.79 -4.51
CA LYS A 72 4.79 -17.36 -5.84
C LYS A 72 5.87 -16.63 -6.63
N TRP A 73 5.82 -15.28 -6.63
CA TRP A 73 6.80 -14.47 -7.36
C TRP A 73 8.15 -14.36 -6.64
N ILE A 74 8.17 -14.41 -5.31
CA ILE A 74 9.40 -14.35 -4.52
C ILE A 74 10.19 -15.67 -4.62
N GLU A 75 9.49 -16.81 -4.55
CA GLU A 75 10.09 -18.14 -4.47
C GLU A 75 10.39 -18.76 -5.84
N SER A 76 9.89 -18.18 -6.93
CA SER A 76 10.17 -18.65 -8.27
C SER A 76 11.65 -18.45 -8.60
N GLU A 77 12.45 -19.51 -8.44
CA GLU A 77 13.91 -19.43 -8.68
C GLU A 77 14.29 -19.74 -10.13
N ASP A 78 13.51 -20.58 -10.84
CA ASP A 78 13.95 -21.18 -12.09
C ASP A 78 13.10 -20.87 -13.33
N ASN A 79 11.88 -20.41 -13.20
CA ASN A 79 10.92 -20.28 -14.31
C ASN A 79 10.56 -18.86 -14.71
N GLU A 80 10.92 -17.86 -13.91
CA GLU A 80 10.50 -16.49 -14.14
C GLU A 80 11.71 -15.55 -14.17
N SER A 81 11.70 -14.68 -15.16
CA SER A 81 12.80 -13.75 -15.36
C SER A 81 12.88 -12.73 -14.21
N PHE A 82 14.06 -12.18 -13.96
CA PHE A 82 14.23 -11.06 -13.03
C PHE A 82 13.28 -9.90 -13.34
N ALA A 83 13.00 -9.66 -14.63
CA ALA A 83 12.06 -8.61 -15.06
C ALA A 83 10.63 -8.89 -14.58
N GLU A 84 10.14 -10.13 -14.64
CA GLU A 84 8.81 -10.51 -14.18
C GLU A 84 8.68 -10.35 -12.67
N ARG A 85 9.67 -10.82 -11.92
CA ARG A 85 9.70 -10.66 -10.45
C ARG A 85 9.71 -9.19 -10.05
N LEU A 86 10.44 -8.35 -10.77
CA LEU A 86 10.52 -6.92 -10.50
C LEU A 86 9.18 -6.22 -10.77
N VAL A 87 8.46 -6.60 -11.83
CA VAL A 87 7.10 -6.10 -12.12
C VAL A 87 6.11 -6.59 -11.07
N ALA A 88 6.18 -7.86 -10.68
CA ALA A 88 5.34 -8.39 -9.62
C ALA A 88 5.60 -7.67 -8.28
N PHE A 89 6.85 -7.38 -7.96
CA PHE A 89 7.21 -6.61 -6.80
C PHE A 89 6.64 -5.19 -6.86
N ALA A 90 6.75 -4.50 -8.01
CA ALA A 90 6.12 -3.20 -8.20
C ALA A 90 4.58 -3.25 -8.05
N ALA A 91 3.94 -4.36 -8.42
CA ALA A 91 2.52 -4.57 -8.21
C ALA A 91 2.16 -4.81 -6.72
N ILE A 92 3.01 -5.52 -5.97
CA ILE A 92 2.83 -5.68 -4.52
C ILE A 92 2.87 -4.32 -3.83
N GLU A 93 3.91 -3.54 -4.08
CA GLU A 93 4.13 -2.23 -3.44
C GLU A 93 3.10 -1.17 -3.91
N GLY A 94 2.76 -1.17 -5.20
CA GLY A 94 1.93 -0.14 -5.81
C GLY A 94 0.44 -0.44 -5.85
N ILE A 95 0.03 -1.72 -5.89
CA ILE A 95 -1.38 -2.11 -6.08
C ILE A 95 -1.97 -2.73 -4.80
N PHE A 96 -1.29 -3.67 -4.15
CA PHE A 96 -1.86 -4.46 -3.05
C PHE A 96 -2.21 -3.67 -1.78
N PHE A 97 -1.75 -2.45 -1.65
CA PHE A 97 -2.07 -1.55 -0.54
C PHE A 97 -2.99 -0.40 -0.94
N SER A 98 -3.26 -0.25 -2.24
CA SER A 98 -3.95 0.93 -2.78
C SER A 98 -5.36 1.10 -2.23
N GLY A 99 -6.13 0.02 -2.14
CA GLY A 99 -7.48 0.03 -1.58
C GLY A 99 -7.50 0.35 -0.08
N ALA A 100 -6.59 -0.25 0.69
CA ALA A 100 -6.46 0.02 2.12
C ALA A 100 -6.05 1.46 2.39
N PHE A 101 -5.03 1.98 1.71
CA PHE A 101 -4.62 3.38 1.85
C PHE A 101 -5.74 4.35 1.50
N CYS A 102 -6.42 4.14 0.38
CA CYS A 102 -7.56 4.95 -0.02
C CYS A 102 -8.65 4.99 1.07
N SER A 103 -8.96 3.85 1.68
CA SER A 103 -9.94 3.74 2.76
C SER A 103 -9.54 4.55 3.99
N ILE A 104 -8.26 4.52 4.37
CA ILE A 104 -7.76 5.28 5.52
C ILE A 104 -7.69 6.79 5.19
N TYR A 105 -7.37 7.17 3.95
CA TYR A 105 -7.45 8.57 3.52
C TYR A 105 -8.90 9.10 3.52
N TRP A 106 -9.88 8.26 3.24
CA TRP A 106 -11.29 8.63 3.40
C TRP A 106 -11.66 8.91 4.88
N ILE A 107 -11.08 8.15 5.82
CA ILE A 107 -11.19 8.42 7.28
C ILE A 107 -10.52 9.76 7.60
N LYS A 108 -9.33 10.03 7.05
CA LYS A 108 -8.63 11.31 7.21
C LYS A 108 -9.47 12.49 6.76
N LYS A 109 -10.11 12.40 5.59
CA LYS A 109 -11.00 13.45 5.07
C LYS A 109 -12.11 13.83 6.05
N ARG A 110 -12.48 12.94 6.96
CA ARG A 110 -13.49 13.13 8.00
C ARG A 110 -12.92 13.62 9.32
N GLY A 111 -11.61 13.82 9.41
CA GLY A 111 -10.95 14.25 10.64
C GLY A 111 -10.94 13.19 11.76
N LEU A 112 -11.11 11.90 11.39
CA LEU A 112 -11.16 10.79 12.33
C LEU A 112 -9.83 10.06 12.45
N MET A 113 -9.57 9.44 13.61
CA MET A 113 -8.43 8.55 13.87
C MET A 113 -7.07 9.15 13.46
N PRO A 114 -6.64 10.29 14.03
CA PRO A 114 -5.45 11.02 13.57
C PRO A 114 -4.17 10.19 13.61
N GLY A 115 -4.00 9.30 14.59
CA GLY A 115 -2.84 8.41 14.66
C GLY A 115 -2.78 7.42 13.49
N LEU A 116 -3.90 6.77 13.17
CA LEU A 116 -4.01 5.86 12.03
C LEU A 116 -3.79 6.60 10.70
N THR A 117 -4.43 7.75 10.53
CA THR A 117 -4.35 8.49 9.26
C THR A 117 -2.99 9.12 9.04
N PHE A 118 -2.31 9.55 10.10
CA PHE A 118 -0.95 10.05 10.01
C PHE A 118 0.06 8.95 9.68
N SER A 119 -0.02 7.79 10.34
CA SER A 119 0.83 6.64 9.98
C SER A 119 0.61 6.20 8.53
N ASN A 120 -0.64 6.19 8.07
CA ASN A 120 -0.98 5.89 6.68
C ASN A 120 -0.30 6.84 5.67
N GLU A 121 -0.19 8.13 6.00
CA GLU A 121 0.54 9.08 5.14
C GLU A 121 2.02 8.74 5.02
N LEU A 122 2.66 8.41 6.14
CA LEU A 122 4.08 8.07 6.14
C LEU A 122 4.33 6.76 5.41
N ILE A 123 3.55 5.73 5.73
CA ILE A 123 3.69 4.41 5.11
C ILE A 123 3.41 4.48 3.61
N SER A 124 2.30 5.11 3.18
CA SER A 124 1.97 5.20 1.75
C SER A 124 3.01 5.97 0.92
N ARG A 125 3.76 6.89 1.51
CA ARG A 125 4.90 7.54 0.86
C ARG A 125 6.09 6.61 0.70
N ASP A 126 6.37 5.81 1.72
CA ASP A 126 7.43 4.81 1.65
C ASP A 126 7.10 3.77 0.56
N GLU A 127 5.85 3.26 0.51
CA GLU A 127 5.41 2.32 -0.53
C GLU A 127 5.45 2.92 -1.95
N ALA A 128 5.11 4.20 -2.08
CA ALA A 128 5.26 4.89 -3.36
C ALA A 128 6.74 4.95 -3.81
N LEU A 129 7.66 5.21 -2.88
CA LEU A 129 9.10 5.23 -3.16
C LEU A 129 9.62 3.84 -3.50
N HIS A 130 9.14 2.78 -2.83
CA HIS A 130 9.49 1.39 -3.12
C HIS A 130 9.03 1.00 -4.54
N THR A 131 7.80 1.36 -4.90
CA THR A 131 7.25 1.18 -6.25
C THR A 131 8.07 1.92 -7.30
N GLU A 132 8.38 3.20 -7.07
CA GLU A 132 9.17 4.02 -8.00
C GLU A 132 10.57 3.44 -8.21
N PHE A 133 11.18 2.89 -7.17
CA PHE A 133 12.48 2.25 -7.28
C PHE A 133 12.43 0.96 -8.11
N ALA A 134 11.42 0.12 -7.91
CA ALA A 134 11.21 -1.08 -8.72
C ALA A 134 11.00 -0.71 -10.21
N VAL A 135 10.20 0.32 -10.48
CA VAL A 135 9.99 0.87 -11.82
C VAL A 135 11.29 1.41 -12.42
N LEU A 136 12.09 2.14 -11.63
CA LEU A 136 13.39 2.66 -12.07
C LEU A 136 14.33 1.53 -12.49
N LEU A 137 14.43 0.47 -11.69
CA LEU A 137 15.25 -0.71 -12.03
C LEU A 137 14.71 -1.41 -13.27
N TYR A 138 13.40 -1.61 -13.35
CA TYR A 138 12.78 -2.19 -14.54
C TYR A 138 13.11 -1.38 -15.80
N ASN A 139 13.00 -0.06 -15.73
CA ASN A 139 13.30 0.82 -16.86
C ASN A 139 14.77 0.80 -17.29
N LYS A 140 15.68 0.36 -16.42
CA LYS A 140 17.11 0.17 -16.74
C LYS A 140 17.44 -1.21 -17.33
N LEU A 141 16.51 -2.15 -17.33
CA LEU A 141 16.75 -3.47 -17.93
C LEU A 141 16.92 -3.37 -19.45
N THR A 142 17.85 -4.11 -19.99
CA THR A 142 18.09 -4.20 -21.43
C THR A 142 16.96 -4.94 -22.15
N HIS A 143 16.47 -6.00 -21.52
CA HIS A 143 15.38 -6.82 -22.06
C HIS A 143 14.11 -6.56 -21.28
N LYS A 144 13.10 -6.03 -21.96
CA LYS A 144 11.78 -5.75 -21.42
C LYS A 144 10.84 -6.92 -21.68
N LEU A 145 9.82 -7.05 -20.86
CA LEU A 145 8.72 -7.99 -21.10
C LEU A 145 7.84 -7.51 -22.25
N THR A 146 7.12 -8.44 -22.87
CA THR A 146 6.07 -8.07 -23.83
C THR A 146 4.91 -7.40 -23.09
N GLN A 147 4.14 -6.59 -23.81
CA GLN A 147 2.97 -5.91 -23.25
C GLN A 147 1.94 -6.91 -22.72
N GLU A 148 1.73 -8.02 -23.44
CA GLU A 148 0.81 -9.08 -23.04
C GLU A 148 1.23 -9.67 -21.69
N ARG A 149 2.53 -9.93 -21.50
CA ARG A 149 3.03 -10.50 -20.24
C ARG A 149 2.91 -9.53 -19.07
N ILE A 150 3.16 -8.25 -19.29
CA ILE A 150 2.92 -7.21 -18.30
C ILE A 150 1.45 -7.14 -17.90
N TYR A 151 0.55 -7.17 -18.88
CA TYR A 151 -0.89 -7.15 -18.62
C TYR A 151 -1.34 -8.37 -17.82
N GLU A 152 -0.84 -9.57 -18.11
CA GLU A 152 -1.14 -10.77 -17.33
C GLU A 152 -0.77 -10.58 -15.85
N ILE A 153 0.44 -10.11 -15.55
CA ILE A 153 0.90 -9.90 -14.17
C ILE A 153 0.07 -8.83 -13.46
N ILE A 154 -0.14 -7.69 -14.09
CA ILE A 154 -0.83 -6.55 -13.49
C ILE A 154 -2.33 -6.83 -13.31
N THR A 155 -3.01 -7.44 -14.30
CA THR A 155 -4.44 -7.73 -14.17
C THR A 155 -4.71 -8.80 -13.12
N ASP A 156 -3.85 -9.80 -12.99
CA ASP A 156 -3.94 -10.82 -11.92
C ASP A 156 -3.82 -10.16 -10.53
N ALA A 157 -2.85 -9.28 -10.33
CA ALA A 157 -2.73 -8.50 -9.10
C ALA A 157 -3.94 -7.62 -8.81
N VAL A 158 -4.48 -6.94 -9.84
CA VAL A 158 -5.68 -6.09 -9.72
C VAL A 158 -6.90 -6.90 -9.30
N ASP A 159 -7.09 -8.09 -9.86
CA ASP A 159 -8.22 -8.93 -9.50
C ASP A 159 -8.14 -9.43 -8.05
N ILE A 160 -6.93 -9.76 -7.58
CA ILE A 160 -6.71 -10.10 -6.18
C ILE A 160 -7.02 -8.92 -5.25
N GLU A 161 -6.54 -7.71 -5.59
CA GLU A 161 -6.82 -6.51 -4.79
C GLU A 161 -8.31 -6.15 -4.78
N LYS A 162 -9.00 -6.26 -5.91
CA LYS A 162 -10.45 -6.05 -5.99
C LYS A 162 -11.23 -7.04 -5.13
N ASN A 163 -10.81 -8.30 -5.10
CA ASN A 163 -11.40 -9.32 -4.24
C ASN A 163 -11.17 -8.98 -2.77
N PHE A 164 -9.91 -8.63 -2.42
CA PHE A 164 -9.58 -8.21 -1.07
C PHE A 164 -10.45 -7.05 -0.59
N ILE A 165 -10.56 -5.97 -1.35
CA ILE A 165 -11.33 -4.79 -0.95
C ILE A 165 -12.82 -5.08 -0.85
N THR A 166 -13.33 -6.01 -1.66
CA THR A 166 -14.73 -6.43 -1.63
C THR A 166 -15.06 -7.20 -0.36
N ASP A 167 -14.14 -8.06 0.08
CA ASP A 167 -14.31 -8.89 1.27
C ASP A 167 -14.00 -8.14 2.57
N ALA A 168 -12.99 -7.25 2.54
CA ALA A 168 -12.50 -6.55 3.73
C ALA A 168 -13.33 -5.33 4.12
N LEU A 169 -14.03 -4.68 3.18
CA LEU A 169 -14.83 -3.50 3.46
C LEU A 169 -16.33 -3.79 3.30
N PRO A 170 -17.15 -3.60 4.34
CA PRO A 170 -18.59 -3.57 4.21
C PRO A 170 -19.01 -2.33 3.41
N CYS A 171 -19.13 -2.48 2.11
CA CYS A 171 -19.05 -1.44 1.09
C CYS A 171 -20.29 -0.57 0.91
N ARG A 172 -20.83 0.01 1.98
CA ARG A 172 -21.90 1.01 1.90
C ARG A 172 -21.56 2.28 2.69
N LEU A 173 -20.31 2.69 2.63
CA LEU A 173 -19.92 3.96 3.23
C LEU A 173 -20.31 5.12 2.30
N ILE A 174 -20.76 6.24 2.88
CA ILE A 174 -21.14 7.44 2.14
C ILE A 174 -19.90 7.97 1.36
N GLY A 175 -19.99 7.94 0.03
CA GLY A 175 -18.93 8.43 -0.85
C GLY A 175 -17.80 7.45 -1.10
N MET A 176 -17.89 6.22 -0.59
CA MET A 176 -16.94 5.14 -0.87
C MET A 176 -17.69 3.80 -0.92
N ASN A 177 -17.70 3.17 -2.08
CA ASN A 177 -18.35 1.88 -2.30
C ASN A 177 -17.47 0.94 -3.13
N CYS A 178 -17.79 -0.35 -3.17
CA CYS A 178 -17.02 -1.36 -3.89
C CYS A 178 -16.78 -1.02 -5.36
N LYS A 179 -17.77 -0.43 -6.04
CA LYS A 179 -17.62 -0.09 -7.45
C LYS A 179 -16.54 0.97 -7.64
N LEU A 180 -16.63 2.09 -6.90
CA LEU A 180 -15.64 3.15 -6.98
C LEU A 180 -14.25 2.70 -6.52
N MET A 181 -14.18 1.81 -5.51
CA MET A 181 -12.90 1.25 -5.08
C MET A 181 -12.26 0.38 -6.16
N LYS A 182 -13.04 -0.43 -6.88
CA LYS A 182 -12.54 -1.21 -8.00
C LYS A 182 -12.03 -0.31 -9.14
N GLU A 183 -12.78 0.74 -9.48
CA GLU A 183 -12.34 1.75 -10.45
C GLU A 183 -11.05 2.46 -10.01
N TYR A 184 -10.91 2.75 -8.71
CA TYR A 184 -9.68 3.34 -8.16
C TYR A 184 -8.47 2.40 -8.27
N ILE A 185 -8.63 1.12 -7.97
CA ILE A 185 -7.57 0.12 -8.11
C ILE A 185 -7.14 0.00 -9.59
N GLU A 186 -8.09 -0.02 -10.52
CA GLU A 186 -7.81 0.02 -11.96
C GLU A 186 -7.04 1.27 -12.38
N PHE A 187 -7.43 2.43 -11.85
CA PHE A 187 -6.72 3.69 -12.10
C PHE A 187 -5.27 3.63 -11.58
N VAL A 188 -5.03 3.06 -10.40
CA VAL A 188 -3.68 2.88 -9.84
C VAL A 188 -2.85 1.95 -10.71
N ALA A 189 -3.44 0.85 -11.19
CA ALA A 189 -2.78 -0.09 -12.11
C ALA A 189 -2.41 0.57 -13.45
N ASP A 190 -3.29 1.38 -14.02
CA ASP A 190 -3.00 2.15 -15.24
C ASP A 190 -1.83 3.13 -15.05
N ARG A 191 -1.73 3.75 -13.87
CA ARG A 191 -0.57 4.60 -13.52
C ARG A 191 0.72 3.79 -13.47
N LEU A 192 0.70 2.62 -12.86
CA LEU A 192 1.87 1.73 -12.79
C LEU A 192 2.28 1.26 -14.19
N LEU A 193 1.32 0.90 -15.05
CA LEU A 193 1.59 0.53 -16.45
C LEU A 193 2.30 1.65 -17.22
N LEU A 194 1.83 2.89 -17.09
CA LEU A 194 2.49 4.06 -17.70
C LEU A 194 3.92 4.28 -17.18
N GLN A 195 4.13 4.12 -15.88
CA GLN A 195 5.46 4.25 -15.27
C GLN A 195 6.43 3.16 -15.76
N LEU A 196 5.93 1.95 -15.99
CA LEU A 196 6.70 0.84 -16.58
C LEU A 196 6.97 1.01 -18.09
N GLY A 197 6.33 2.00 -18.74
CA GLY A 197 6.50 2.31 -20.16
C GLY A 197 5.52 1.61 -21.09
N TYR A 198 4.37 1.16 -20.57
CA TYR A 198 3.32 0.50 -21.34
C TYR A 198 2.05 1.35 -21.42
N GLU A 199 1.13 0.98 -22.31
CA GLU A 199 -0.16 1.64 -22.42
C GLU A 199 -1.08 1.26 -21.26
N LYS A 200 -2.09 2.09 -21.03
CA LYS A 200 -3.14 1.80 -20.04
C LYS A 200 -3.97 0.60 -20.51
N TYR A 201 -4.36 -0.24 -19.58
CA TYR A 201 -5.23 -1.38 -19.84
C TYR A 201 -6.70 -1.05 -19.58
N TYR A 202 -7.01 -0.45 -18.43
CA TYR A 202 -8.37 -0.20 -17.98
C TYR A 202 -8.94 1.12 -18.49
N ASN A 203 -8.11 2.11 -18.74
CA ASN A 203 -8.50 3.45 -19.19
C ASN A 203 -9.49 4.15 -18.23
N THR A 204 -9.40 3.86 -16.94
CA THR A 204 -10.23 4.47 -15.91
C THR A 204 -9.68 5.81 -15.44
N THR A 205 -10.55 6.63 -14.83
CA THR A 205 -10.19 7.89 -14.18
C THR A 205 -10.28 7.73 -12.66
N ASN A 206 -9.57 8.61 -11.91
CA ASN A 206 -9.66 8.56 -10.46
C ASN A 206 -11.07 8.97 -9.97
N PRO A 207 -11.82 8.05 -9.33
CA PRO A 207 -13.17 8.36 -8.85
C PRO A 207 -13.18 9.17 -7.54
N PHE A 208 -12.03 9.35 -6.89
CA PHE A 208 -11.90 9.98 -5.59
C PHE A 208 -11.10 11.28 -5.67
N SER A 209 -11.77 12.41 -5.70
CA SER A 209 -11.14 13.74 -5.74
C SER A 209 -10.20 13.99 -4.54
N PHE A 210 -10.47 13.40 -3.37
CA PHE A 210 -9.60 13.55 -2.21
C PHE A 210 -8.24 12.86 -2.38
N MET A 211 -8.16 11.85 -3.24
CA MET A 211 -6.89 11.18 -3.56
C MET A 211 -6.01 11.99 -4.52
N GLU A 212 -6.57 12.94 -5.26
CA GLU A 212 -5.79 13.87 -6.10
C GLU A 212 -5.01 14.87 -5.25
N LEU A 213 -5.63 15.39 -4.18
CA LEU A 213 -5.00 16.31 -3.26
C LEU A 213 -3.79 15.69 -2.54
N ILE A 214 -3.85 14.40 -2.24
CA ILE A 214 -2.79 13.66 -1.56
C ILE A 214 -1.57 13.50 -2.45
N SER A 215 -1.74 13.28 -3.76
CA SER A 215 -0.61 13.23 -4.69
C SER A 215 0.08 14.58 -4.86
N LEU A 216 -0.59 15.69 -4.60
CA LEU A 216 0.00 17.03 -4.55
C LEU A 216 0.71 17.30 -3.23
N GLU A 217 0.15 16.85 -2.11
CA GLU A 217 0.78 16.97 -0.78
C GLU A 217 2.06 16.13 -0.66
N GLY A 218 2.17 15.01 -1.36
CA GLY A 218 3.39 14.20 -1.44
C GLY A 218 4.59 14.93 -2.03
N LYS A 219 4.37 16.04 -2.74
CA LYS A 219 5.41 16.93 -3.27
C LYS A 219 5.82 18.04 -2.31
N THR A 220 5.13 18.23 -1.17
CA THR A 220 5.53 19.22 -0.17
C THR A 220 6.79 18.75 0.54
N ASN A 221 7.80 19.62 0.59
CA ASN A 221 9.05 19.40 1.30
C ASN A 221 8.75 19.06 2.77
N PHE A 222 9.39 18.02 3.31
CA PHE A 222 9.27 17.63 4.72
C PHE A 222 9.49 18.82 5.68
N PHE A 223 10.34 19.77 5.32
CA PHE A 223 10.65 20.96 6.13
C PHE A 223 9.59 22.08 6.00
N GLU A 224 8.70 22.02 5.01
CA GLU A 224 7.62 22.99 4.81
C GLU A 224 6.32 22.56 5.49
N LYS A 225 6.12 21.28 5.74
CA LYS A 225 5.04 20.78 6.60
C LYS A 225 5.37 21.16 8.03
N ARG A 226 4.67 22.17 8.56
CA ARG A 226 4.77 22.48 9.99
C ARG A 226 4.50 21.22 10.79
N VAL A 227 5.42 20.87 11.69
CA VAL A 227 5.31 19.80 12.70
C VAL A 227 4.07 20.00 13.63
N GLY A 228 3.25 21.02 13.37
CA GLY A 228 2.09 21.43 14.16
C GLY A 228 0.86 20.50 14.10
N GLU A 229 0.86 19.46 13.26
CA GLU A 229 -0.14 18.41 13.39
C GLU A 229 0.22 17.37 14.47
N TYR A 230 1.45 17.40 14.96
CA TYR A 230 1.89 16.71 16.17
C TYR A 230 1.55 17.56 17.40
N ALA A 231 0.30 17.64 17.79
CA ALA A 231 -0.03 18.06 19.14
C ALA A 231 0.34 16.93 20.10
N LEU A 232 1.37 17.16 20.92
CA LEU A 232 1.56 16.32 22.11
C LEU A 232 0.24 16.27 22.88
N ALA A 233 -0.23 15.08 23.22
CA ALA A 233 -1.46 14.85 23.97
C ALA A 233 -1.54 15.70 25.29
N THR A 234 -0.39 16.15 25.77
CA THR A 234 -0.27 17.06 26.92
C THR A 234 -0.56 18.53 26.62
N LYS A 235 -0.72 18.96 25.36
CA LYS A 235 -1.05 20.35 25.00
C LYS A 235 -2.51 20.58 24.65
N THR A 236 -3.33 19.56 24.60
CA THR A 236 -4.79 19.67 24.53
C THR A 236 -5.41 19.87 25.92
N ASN A 237 -4.88 20.82 26.69
CA ASN A 237 -5.55 21.40 27.85
C ASN A 237 -6.53 22.46 27.40
N THR A 238 -7.49 22.10 26.56
CA THR A 238 -8.72 22.85 26.40
C THR A 238 -9.81 21.87 26.06
N VAL A 239 -10.54 21.49 27.11
CA VAL A 239 -11.97 21.33 27.13
C VAL A 239 -12.55 20.79 25.80
N ASN A 240 -12.31 19.52 25.56
CA ASN A 240 -13.25 18.62 24.93
C ASN A 240 -12.76 17.21 25.22
N ALA A 241 -12.89 16.80 26.49
CA ALA A 241 -12.96 15.41 26.80
C ALA A 241 -14.11 14.86 25.95
N PHE A 242 -13.80 13.95 25.04
CA PHE A 242 -14.81 13.17 24.35
C PHE A 242 -15.61 12.45 25.44
N SER A 243 -16.77 12.99 25.75
CA SER A 243 -17.77 12.33 26.57
C SER A 243 -18.45 11.32 25.66
N PHE A 244 -18.40 10.05 26.01
CA PHE A 244 -19.14 8.99 25.34
C PHE A 244 -20.69 9.11 25.60
N ASP A 245 -21.12 10.16 26.23
CA ASP A 245 -22.55 10.43 26.59
C ASP A 245 -23.28 11.29 25.55
N THR A 246 -22.68 11.58 24.40
CA THR A 246 -23.41 12.21 23.30
C THR A 246 -24.11 11.14 22.48
N ILE A 247 -25.34 10.90 22.81
CA ILE A 247 -26.35 10.14 22.04
C ILE A 247 -26.49 10.83 20.67
N PHE A 248 -26.31 10.07 19.61
CA PHE A 248 -26.67 10.44 18.24
C PHE A 248 -28.11 10.09 17.96
#